data_ea534fa33d335fb90ff3525e8d8f5da3
#
_entry.id   ea534fa33d335fb90ff3525e8d8f5da3
#
_cell.length_a   1.000
_cell.length_b   1.000
_cell.length_c   1.000
_cell.angle_alpha   90.00
_cell.angle_beta   90.00
_cell.angle_gamma   90.00
#
_symmetry.space_group_name_H-M   'P 1'
#
loop_
_entity.id
_entity.type
_entity.pdbx_description
1 polymer ?
#
loop_
_entity_poly.entity_id
_entity_poly.type
_entity_poly.pdbx_seq_one_letter_code
_entity_poly.pdbx_strand_id
1 'polypeptide(L)'
;MWLCTEWKIDWDAVAAVATAAAAIIALIIWSLDKAQRRRERGASAKLLAQIMTTPFGAAQVEIAKFRCVVRPLNGDQTYLAALKNDENVRQDLANKATKVRLDLPSQFLDKADIFTEKVNNRLANAFAQVNRLEKICSLLGDLPNSASETDINNHINSVLTQIKETEEATGEAFQALLEAGK
;
A
#
# COMPACT_ATOMS: atom_id res chain seq x y z
N MET A 1 17.02 13.91 82.14
CA MET A 1 18.08 14.10 81.13
C MET A 1 17.48 13.82 79.75
N TRP A 2 16.95 14.88 79.12
CA TRP A 2 16.29 14.75 77.80
C TRP A 2 17.34 14.99 76.78
N LEU A 3 17.61 13.97 75.96
CA LEU A 3 18.50 14.05 74.80
C LEU A 3 17.78 14.86 73.70
N CYS A 4 18.05 16.16 73.60
CA CYS A 4 17.77 16.91 72.39
C CYS A 4 18.67 16.40 71.27
N THR A 5 18.22 15.44 70.50
CA THR A 5 18.85 15.05 69.25
C THR A 5 18.57 16.21 68.29
N GLU A 6 19.57 17.09 68.07
CA GLU A 6 19.51 18.07 66.99
C GLU A 6 19.45 17.31 65.65
N TRP A 7 18.30 17.24 65.08
CA TRP A 7 18.13 16.75 63.73
C TRP A 7 18.77 17.75 62.77
N LYS A 8 20.04 17.58 62.50
CA LYS A 8 20.65 18.27 61.37
C LYS A 8 20.14 17.66 60.07
N ILE A 9 19.29 18.38 59.40
CA ILE A 9 18.81 18.01 58.07
C ILE A 9 20.03 18.08 57.14
N ASP A 10 20.43 16.95 56.63
CA ASP A 10 21.46 16.87 55.59
C ASP A 10 20.86 17.32 54.25
N TRP A 11 21.10 18.57 53.94
CA TRP A 11 20.58 19.18 52.71
C TRP A 11 21.09 18.52 51.46
N ASP A 12 22.26 17.93 51.47
CA ASP A 12 22.83 17.18 50.32
C ASP A 12 22.07 15.88 50.11
N ALA A 13 21.69 15.18 51.18
CA ALA A 13 20.84 14.00 51.08
C ALA A 13 19.41 14.37 50.58
N VAL A 14 18.83 15.47 51.01
CA VAL A 14 17.53 15.95 50.53
C VAL A 14 17.61 16.31 49.04
N ALA A 15 18.65 17.01 48.61
CA ALA A 15 18.87 17.35 47.21
C ALA A 15 19.06 16.11 46.31
N ALA A 16 19.79 15.11 46.82
CA ALA A 16 19.98 13.86 46.07
C ALA A 16 18.64 13.10 45.90
N VAL A 17 17.83 13.00 46.95
CA VAL A 17 16.50 12.37 46.87
C VAL A 17 15.56 13.15 45.96
N ALA A 18 15.58 14.47 46.01
CA ALA A 18 14.74 15.31 45.15
C ALA A 18 15.15 15.13 43.66
N THR A 19 16.44 15.07 43.37
CA THR A 19 16.97 14.82 42.01
C THR A 19 16.56 13.44 41.51
N ALA A 20 16.70 12.42 42.35
CA ALA A 20 16.26 11.06 42.01
C ALA A 20 14.75 10.98 41.74
N ALA A 21 13.95 11.62 42.58
CA ALA A 21 12.49 11.70 42.40
C ALA A 21 12.13 12.40 41.09
N ALA A 22 12.78 13.52 40.75
CA ALA A 22 12.56 14.24 39.51
C ALA A 22 12.90 13.38 38.29
N ALA A 23 13.99 12.64 38.34
CA ALA A 23 14.39 11.72 37.26
C ALA A 23 13.35 10.59 37.08
N ILE A 24 12.84 10.01 38.15
CA ILE A 24 11.80 8.97 38.10
C ILE A 24 10.52 9.53 37.49
N ILE A 25 10.08 10.72 37.93
CA ILE A 25 8.89 11.38 37.39
C ILE A 25 9.05 11.64 35.87
N ALA A 26 10.20 12.15 35.47
CA ALA A 26 10.50 12.39 34.04
C ALA A 26 10.43 11.09 33.20
N LEU A 27 10.97 9.97 33.73
CA LEU A 27 10.89 8.66 33.07
C LEU A 27 9.44 8.15 32.98
N ILE A 28 8.64 8.34 34.01
CA ILE A 28 7.22 7.97 34.02
C ILE A 28 6.47 8.79 32.96
N ILE A 29 6.64 10.10 32.93
CA ILE A 29 5.99 10.99 31.95
C ILE A 29 6.39 10.58 30.53
N TRP A 30 7.69 10.37 30.29
CA TRP A 30 8.19 9.93 28.98
C TRP A 30 7.61 8.57 28.54
N SER A 31 7.50 7.62 29.48
CA SER A 31 6.92 6.30 29.19
C SER A 31 5.44 6.37 28.84
N LEU A 32 4.68 7.22 29.55
CA LEU A 32 3.26 7.46 29.31
C LEU A 32 3.04 8.16 27.95
N ASP A 33 3.81 9.21 27.65
CA ASP A 33 3.77 9.91 26.36
C ASP A 33 4.07 8.95 25.20
N LYS A 34 5.11 8.12 25.36
CA LYS A 34 5.45 7.10 24.36
C LYS A 34 4.34 6.07 24.16
N ALA A 35 3.67 5.64 25.22
CA ALA A 35 2.55 4.71 25.15
C ALA A 35 1.32 5.35 24.48
N GLN A 36 1.04 6.61 24.79
CA GLN A 36 -0.04 7.37 24.16
C GLN A 36 0.20 7.56 22.67
N ARG A 37 1.38 8.01 22.27
CA ARG A 37 1.76 8.17 20.85
C ARG A 37 1.65 6.87 20.06
N ARG A 38 1.98 5.72 20.68
CA ARG A 38 1.80 4.40 20.04
C ARG A 38 0.31 4.08 19.83
N ARG A 39 -0.55 4.40 20.79
CA ARG A 39 -2.00 4.20 20.66
C ARG A 39 -2.60 5.08 19.55
N GLU A 40 -2.21 6.34 19.52
CA GLU A 40 -2.65 7.31 18.50
C GLU A 40 -2.23 6.89 17.10
N ARG A 41 -0.96 6.46 16.94
CA ARG A 41 -0.47 5.89 15.66
C ARG A 41 -1.25 4.64 15.26
N GLY A 42 -1.53 3.74 16.19
CA GLY A 42 -2.32 2.54 15.93
C GLY A 42 -3.75 2.87 15.49
N ALA A 43 -4.41 3.81 16.15
CA ALA A 43 -5.76 4.26 15.77
C ALA A 43 -5.75 4.93 14.38
N SER A 44 -4.76 5.77 14.10
CA SER A 44 -4.60 6.41 12.79
C SER A 44 -4.32 5.39 11.69
N ALA A 45 -3.50 4.36 11.97
CA ALA A 45 -3.22 3.27 11.02
C ALA A 45 -4.50 2.49 10.67
N LYS A 46 -5.31 2.15 11.67
CA LYS A 46 -6.58 1.45 11.46
C LYS A 46 -7.55 2.26 10.60
N LEU A 47 -7.73 3.54 10.92
CA LEU A 47 -8.60 4.42 10.16
C LEU A 47 -8.12 4.57 8.71
N LEU A 48 -6.83 4.82 8.52
CA LEU A 48 -6.25 4.95 7.19
C LEU A 48 -6.35 3.64 6.39
N ALA A 49 -6.11 2.49 7.03
CA ALA A 49 -6.28 1.18 6.40
C ALA A 49 -7.72 0.97 5.91
N GLN A 50 -8.72 1.33 6.73
CA GLN A 50 -10.13 1.24 6.35
C GLN A 50 -10.47 2.14 5.16
N ILE A 51 -9.96 3.38 5.14
CA ILE A 51 -10.16 4.30 4.01
C ILE A 51 -9.51 3.73 2.73
N MET A 52 -8.33 3.14 2.86
CA MET A 52 -7.56 2.59 1.74
C MET A 52 -8.15 1.29 1.18
N THR A 53 -8.94 0.53 1.92
CA THR A 53 -9.57 -0.70 1.41
C THR A 53 -10.51 -0.42 0.24
N THR A 54 -11.19 0.73 0.22
CA THR A 54 -12.14 1.09 -0.85
C THR A 54 -11.44 1.24 -2.22
N PRO A 55 -10.40 2.08 -2.40
CA PRO A 55 -9.73 2.20 -3.70
C PRO A 55 -9.05 0.90 -4.13
N PHE A 56 -8.49 0.11 -3.21
CA PHE A 56 -7.90 -1.18 -3.56
C PHE A 56 -8.96 -2.21 -3.97
N GLY A 57 -10.10 -2.26 -3.30
CA GLY A 57 -11.23 -3.11 -3.69
C GLY A 57 -11.80 -2.73 -5.05
N ALA A 58 -11.95 -1.43 -5.32
CA ALA A 58 -12.38 -0.93 -6.63
C ALA A 58 -11.38 -1.32 -7.73
N ALA A 59 -10.08 -1.13 -7.50
CA ALA A 59 -9.04 -1.54 -8.45
C ALA A 59 -9.07 -3.03 -8.75
N GLN A 60 -9.27 -3.90 -7.74
CA GLN A 60 -9.41 -5.35 -7.96
C GLN A 60 -10.60 -5.70 -8.86
N VAL A 61 -11.75 -5.02 -8.68
CA VAL A 61 -12.93 -5.24 -9.53
C VAL A 61 -12.62 -4.82 -10.97
N GLU A 62 -11.96 -3.69 -11.19
CA GLU A 62 -11.59 -3.23 -12.54
C GLU A 62 -10.55 -4.15 -13.19
N ILE A 63 -9.57 -4.64 -12.45
CA ILE A 63 -8.59 -5.63 -12.93
C ILE A 63 -9.29 -6.93 -13.33
N ALA A 64 -10.22 -7.42 -12.51
CA ALA A 64 -11.00 -8.63 -12.81
C ALA A 64 -11.85 -8.46 -14.08
N LYS A 65 -12.51 -7.30 -14.24
CA LYS A 65 -13.24 -6.97 -15.48
C LYS A 65 -12.30 -6.93 -16.68
N PHE A 66 -11.15 -6.26 -16.55
CA PHE A 66 -10.14 -6.18 -17.60
C PHE A 66 -9.63 -7.56 -17.99
N ARG A 67 -9.31 -8.42 -17.02
CA ARG A 67 -8.93 -9.81 -17.26
C ARG A 67 -10.02 -10.58 -18.02
N CYS A 68 -11.30 -10.42 -17.64
CA CYS A 68 -12.41 -11.09 -18.30
C CYS A 68 -12.59 -10.65 -19.76
N VAL A 69 -12.24 -9.41 -20.09
CA VAL A 69 -12.23 -8.93 -21.50
C VAL A 69 -11.14 -9.61 -22.29
N VAL A 70 -9.93 -9.70 -21.73
CA VAL A 70 -8.76 -10.26 -22.45
C VAL A 70 -8.81 -11.79 -22.51
N ARG A 71 -9.26 -12.42 -21.42
CA ARG A 71 -9.37 -13.87 -21.27
C ARG A 71 -10.70 -14.25 -20.64
N PRO A 72 -11.77 -14.36 -21.43
CA PRO A 72 -13.08 -14.75 -20.95
C PRO A 72 -13.08 -16.12 -20.26
N LEU A 73 -13.93 -16.27 -19.23
CA LEU A 73 -14.05 -17.51 -18.45
C LEU A 73 -14.53 -18.72 -19.26
N ASN A 74 -15.25 -18.47 -20.37
CA ASN A 74 -15.72 -19.50 -21.29
C ASN A 74 -14.63 -20.06 -22.22
N GLY A 75 -13.39 -19.60 -22.08
CA GLY A 75 -12.27 -20.03 -22.93
C GLY A 75 -12.27 -19.49 -24.36
N ASP A 76 -13.15 -18.53 -24.66
CA ASP A 76 -13.19 -17.89 -25.97
C ASP A 76 -11.90 -17.12 -26.23
N GLN A 77 -11.22 -17.43 -27.33
CA GLN A 77 -9.98 -16.79 -27.75
C GLN A 77 -10.18 -15.76 -28.88
N THR A 78 -11.41 -15.45 -29.21
CA THR A 78 -11.75 -14.52 -30.32
C THR A 78 -11.11 -13.16 -30.10
N TYR A 79 -11.12 -12.66 -28.86
CA TYR A 79 -10.52 -11.38 -28.53
C TYR A 79 -8.98 -11.39 -28.67
N LEU A 80 -8.33 -12.48 -28.24
CA LEU A 80 -6.88 -12.64 -28.43
C LEU A 80 -6.49 -12.73 -29.90
N ALA A 81 -7.30 -13.39 -30.72
CA ALA A 81 -7.10 -13.43 -32.16
C ALA A 81 -7.31 -12.05 -32.80
N ALA A 82 -8.29 -11.28 -32.35
CA ALA A 82 -8.52 -9.92 -32.79
C ALA A 82 -7.35 -8.98 -32.42
N LEU A 83 -6.79 -9.10 -31.20
CA LEU A 83 -5.59 -8.35 -30.80
C LEU A 83 -4.39 -8.58 -31.72
N LYS A 84 -4.25 -9.78 -32.29
CA LYS A 84 -3.17 -10.07 -33.21
C LYS A 84 -3.32 -9.36 -34.56
N ASN A 85 -4.54 -9.22 -35.04
CA ASN A 85 -4.83 -8.84 -36.41
C ASN A 85 -5.35 -7.40 -36.57
N ASP A 86 -5.80 -6.73 -35.47
CA ASP A 86 -6.44 -5.43 -35.57
C ASP A 86 -5.83 -4.45 -34.56
N GLU A 87 -5.25 -3.37 -35.11
CA GLU A 87 -4.66 -2.28 -34.36
C GLU A 87 -5.70 -1.54 -33.51
N ASN A 88 -6.94 -1.37 -34.02
CA ASN A 88 -7.99 -0.68 -33.29
C ASN A 88 -8.35 -1.46 -32.01
N VAL A 89 -8.33 -2.80 -32.06
CA VAL A 89 -8.57 -3.65 -30.89
C VAL A 89 -7.44 -3.53 -29.88
N ARG A 90 -6.20 -3.38 -30.33
CA ARG A 90 -5.05 -3.12 -29.47
C ARG A 90 -5.15 -1.76 -28.77
N GLN A 91 -5.53 -0.72 -29.51
CA GLN A 91 -5.78 0.63 -28.96
C GLN A 91 -6.96 0.64 -27.98
N ASP A 92 -8.06 -0.06 -28.28
CA ASP A 92 -9.18 -0.22 -27.37
C ASP A 92 -8.77 -0.91 -26.05
N LEU A 93 -7.91 -1.93 -26.12
CA LEU A 93 -7.34 -2.56 -24.94
C LEU A 93 -6.51 -1.57 -24.13
N ALA A 94 -5.65 -0.79 -24.78
CA ALA A 94 -4.86 0.24 -24.10
C ALA A 94 -5.77 1.27 -23.40
N ASN A 95 -6.81 1.73 -24.06
CA ASN A 95 -7.81 2.64 -23.49
C ASN A 95 -8.59 2.02 -22.32
N LYS A 96 -8.85 0.71 -22.34
CA LYS A 96 -9.48 0.01 -21.23
C LYS A 96 -8.53 -0.12 -20.05
N ALA A 97 -7.23 -0.32 -20.30
CA ALA A 97 -6.22 -0.39 -19.24
C ALA A 97 -6.10 0.91 -18.44
N THR A 98 -6.32 2.08 -19.05
CA THR A 98 -6.29 3.38 -18.34
C THR A 98 -7.40 3.53 -17.29
N LYS A 99 -8.45 2.68 -17.33
CA LYS A 99 -9.51 2.65 -16.32
C LYS A 99 -9.09 1.90 -15.05
N VAL A 100 -8.07 1.04 -15.17
CA VAL A 100 -7.49 0.34 -14.02
C VAL A 100 -6.58 1.33 -13.29
N ARG A 101 -7.13 2.05 -12.35
CA ARG A 101 -6.40 3.07 -11.58
C ARG A 101 -6.47 2.79 -10.10
N LEU A 102 -5.43 3.19 -9.41
CA LEU A 102 -5.35 3.15 -7.97
C LEU A 102 -5.26 4.60 -7.48
N ASP A 103 -6.44 5.21 -7.24
CA ASP A 103 -6.52 6.57 -6.75
C ASP A 103 -6.30 6.58 -5.24
N LEU A 104 -5.10 6.95 -4.81
CA LEU A 104 -4.80 7.08 -3.40
C LEU A 104 -5.25 8.44 -2.86
N PRO A 105 -5.82 8.46 -1.66
CA PRO A 105 -6.03 9.71 -0.95
C PRO A 105 -4.69 10.42 -0.75
N SER A 106 -4.62 11.73 -1.01
CA SER A 106 -3.40 12.54 -0.83
C SER A 106 -2.83 12.44 0.59
N GLN A 107 -3.69 12.21 1.57
CA GLN A 107 -3.34 11.99 2.97
C GLN A 107 -2.45 10.76 3.21
N PHE A 108 -2.39 9.82 2.26
CA PHE A 108 -1.54 8.63 2.39
C PHE A 108 -0.06 8.97 2.27
N LEU A 109 0.31 9.84 1.35
CA LEU A 109 1.71 10.20 1.10
C LEU A 109 2.35 10.87 2.33
N ASP A 110 1.56 11.66 3.06
CA ASP A 110 2.02 12.36 4.27
C ASP A 110 2.09 11.46 5.50
N LYS A 111 1.47 10.28 5.45
CA LYS A 111 1.31 9.37 6.60
C LYS A 111 1.81 7.95 6.32
N ALA A 112 2.69 7.79 5.34
CA ALA A 112 3.25 6.48 4.99
C ALA A 112 4.02 5.81 6.17
N ASP A 113 4.52 6.60 7.12
CA ASP A 113 5.22 6.13 8.32
C ASP A 113 4.31 5.45 9.36
N ILE A 114 2.99 5.53 9.19
CA ILE A 114 2.01 4.95 10.11
C ILE A 114 1.92 3.43 9.95
N PHE A 115 2.07 2.93 8.72
CA PHE A 115 2.04 1.50 8.45
C PHE A 115 3.40 0.83 8.67
N THR A 116 3.36 -0.48 8.91
CA THR A 116 4.59 -1.27 8.94
C THR A 116 5.24 -1.31 7.56
N GLU A 117 6.56 -1.48 7.52
CA GLU A 117 7.33 -1.62 6.28
C GLU A 117 6.72 -2.68 5.35
N LYS A 118 6.27 -3.81 5.91
CA LYS A 118 5.63 -4.89 5.15
C LYS A 118 4.37 -4.43 4.42
N VAL A 119 3.52 -3.64 5.08
CA VAL A 119 2.29 -3.09 4.46
C VAL A 119 2.66 -2.08 3.39
N ASN A 120 3.58 -1.16 3.69
CA ASN A 120 4.03 -0.16 2.72
C ASN A 120 4.63 -0.78 1.46
N ASN A 121 5.45 -1.82 1.60
CA ASN A 121 6.05 -2.52 0.46
C ASN A 121 4.97 -3.18 -0.44
N ARG A 122 3.93 -3.77 0.15
CA ARG A 122 2.81 -4.34 -0.62
C ARG A 122 1.99 -3.26 -1.34
N LEU A 123 1.73 -2.14 -0.68
CA LEU A 123 1.05 -1.01 -1.29
C LEU A 123 1.86 -0.43 -2.46
N ALA A 124 3.15 -0.20 -2.25
CA ALA A 124 4.05 0.30 -3.28
C ALA A 124 4.16 -0.65 -4.48
N ASN A 125 4.24 -1.97 -4.22
CA ASN A 125 4.25 -2.97 -5.28
C ASN A 125 2.95 -2.95 -6.09
N ALA A 126 1.79 -2.93 -5.44
CA ALA A 126 0.51 -2.85 -6.15
C ALA A 126 0.40 -1.61 -7.04
N PHE A 127 0.89 -0.46 -6.56
CA PHE A 127 0.98 0.77 -7.33
C PHE A 127 1.85 0.62 -8.58
N ALA A 128 3.05 0.07 -8.37
CA ALA A 128 3.99 -0.15 -9.47
C ALA A 128 3.41 -1.09 -10.53
N GLN A 129 2.72 -2.15 -10.11
CA GLN A 129 2.13 -3.12 -11.03
C GLN A 129 0.94 -2.54 -11.81
N VAL A 130 0.08 -1.73 -11.18
CA VAL A 130 -1.02 -1.04 -11.88
C VAL A 130 -0.47 -0.08 -12.94
N ASN A 131 0.51 0.75 -12.59
CA ASN A 131 1.13 1.67 -13.53
C ASN A 131 1.87 0.93 -14.67
N ARG A 132 2.47 -0.22 -14.37
CA ARG A 132 3.15 -1.04 -15.36
C ARG A 132 2.16 -1.69 -16.33
N LEU A 133 0.99 -2.11 -15.85
CA LEU A 133 -0.08 -2.66 -16.69
C LEU A 133 -0.53 -1.64 -17.75
N GLU A 134 -0.79 -0.39 -17.34
CA GLU A 134 -1.15 0.68 -18.26
C GLU A 134 -0.07 0.87 -19.34
N LYS A 135 1.20 0.95 -18.94
CA LYS A 135 2.32 1.13 -19.88
C LYS A 135 2.48 -0.03 -20.87
N ILE A 136 2.38 -1.26 -20.38
CA ILE A 136 2.52 -2.46 -21.27
C ILE A 136 1.35 -2.52 -22.24
N CYS A 137 0.13 -2.19 -21.82
CA CYS A 137 -1.03 -2.13 -22.70
C CYS A 137 -0.90 -0.98 -23.72
N SER A 138 -0.37 0.18 -23.33
CA SER A 138 -0.08 1.28 -24.26
C SER A 138 0.93 0.85 -25.32
N LEU A 139 2.04 0.21 -24.93
CA LEU A 139 3.03 -0.30 -25.89
C LEU A 139 2.44 -1.29 -26.90
N LEU A 140 1.52 -2.16 -26.46
CA LEU A 140 0.78 -3.04 -27.38
C LEU A 140 -0.15 -2.24 -28.30
N GLY A 141 -0.83 -1.21 -27.78
CA GLY A 141 -1.72 -0.33 -28.53
C GLY A 141 -1.01 0.47 -29.64
N ASP A 142 0.26 0.82 -29.39
CA ASP A 142 1.08 1.60 -30.33
C ASP A 142 1.71 0.75 -31.43
N LEU A 143 1.57 -0.58 -31.38
CA LEU A 143 2.12 -1.46 -32.43
C LEU A 143 1.28 -1.36 -33.70
N PRO A 144 1.90 -1.00 -34.86
CA PRO A 144 1.19 -0.94 -36.12
C PRO A 144 0.84 -2.34 -36.64
N ASN A 145 -0.11 -2.42 -37.57
CA ASN A 145 -0.47 -3.69 -38.22
C ASN A 145 0.68 -4.31 -39.05
N SER A 146 1.70 -3.51 -39.37
CA SER A 146 2.93 -3.99 -40.07
C SER A 146 3.96 -4.59 -39.10
N ALA A 147 3.73 -4.57 -37.79
CA ALA A 147 4.64 -5.18 -36.82
C ALA A 147 4.72 -6.70 -37.03
N SER A 148 5.86 -7.28 -36.64
CA SER A 148 6.02 -8.72 -36.79
C SER A 148 5.05 -9.49 -35.89
N GLU A 149 4.53 -10.62 -36.37
CA GLU A 149 3.65 -11.47 -35.55
C GLU A 149 4.31 -11.91 -34.25
N THR A 150 5.62 -12.12 -34.28
CA THR A 150 6.39 -12.47 -33.08
C THR A 150 6.37 -11.35 -32.04
N ASP A 151 6.55 -10.09 -32.48
CA ASP A 151 6.54 -8.94 -31.56
C ASP A 151 5.16 -8.75 -30.94
N ILE A 152 4.10 -8.83 -31.75
CA ILE A 152 2.72 -8.74 -31.29
C ILE A 152 2.43 -9.85 -30.25
N ASN A 153 2.80 -11.10 -30.55
CA ASN A 153 2.62 -12.21 -29.61
C ASN A 153 3.39 -12.02 -28.30
N ASN A 154 4.63 -11.52 -28.37
CA ASN A 154 5.43 -11.23 -27.18
C ASN A 154 4.78 -10.15 -26.30
N HIS A 155 4.25 -9.08 -26.91
CA HIS A 155 3.56 -8.04 -26.18
C HIS A 155 2.23 -8.53 -25.57
N ILE A 156 1.46 -9.35 -26.30
CA ILE A 156 0.23 -9.97 -25.76
C ILE A 156 0.58 -10.85 -24.55
N ASN A 157 1.61 -11.67 -24.62
CA ASN A 157 2.06 -12.50 -23.50
C ASN A 157 2.51 -11.64 -22.32
N SER A 158 3.18 -10.52 -22.57
CA SER A 158 3.57 -9.56 -21.53
C SER A 158 2.35 -8.94 -20.85
N VAL A 159 1.30 -8.58 -21.61
CA VAL A 159 0.02 -8.10 -21.06
C VAL A 159 -0.63 -9.16 -20.18
N LEU A 160 -0.72 -10.42 -20.65
CA LEU A 160 -1.33 -11.51 -19.89
C LEU A 160 -0.58 -11.77 -18.57
N THR A 161 0.73 -11.76 -18.61
CA THR A 161 1.57 -11.90 -17.40
C THR A 161 1.35 -10.73 -16.45
N GLN A 162 1.36 -9.51 -16.99
CA GLN A 162 1.19 -8.30 -16.20
C GLN A 162 -0.19 -8.22 -15.53
N ILE A 163 -1.26 -8.67 -16.18
CA ILE A 163 -2.60 -8.76 -15.57
C ILE A 163 -2.54 -9.62 -14.32
N LYS A 164 -1.90 -10.80 -14.42
CA LYS A 164 -1.77 -11.72 -13.28
C LYS A 164 -0.97 -11.09 -12.13
N GLU A 165 0.21 -10.52 -12.44
CA GLU A 165 1.05 -9.86 -11.44
C GLU A 165 0.32 -8.68 -10.76
N THR A 166 -0.47 -7.93 -11.51
CA THR A 166 -1.25 -6.80 -10.98
C THR A 166 -2.38 -7.29 -10.08
N GLU A 167 -3.08 -8.37 -10.46
CA GLU A 167 -4.14 -8.98 -9.65
C GLU A 167 -3.59 -9.52 -8.32
N GLU A 168 -2.46 -10.24 -8.37
CA GLU A 168 -1.79 -10.76 -7.17
C GLU A 168 -1.32 -9.63 -6.24
N ALA A 169 -0.61 -8.63 -6.79
CA ALA A 169 -0.09 -7.51 -5.99
C ALA A 169 -1.20 -6.68 -5.34
N THR A 170 -2.27 -6.38 -6.08
CA THR A 170 -3.42 -5.63 -5.51
C THR A 170 -4.18 -6.46 -4.49
N GLY A 171 -4.28 -7.78 -4.67
CA GLY A 171 -4.85 -8.72 -3.72
C GLY A 171 -4.09 -8.76 -2.40
N GLU A 172 -2.75 -8.88 -2.49
CA GLU A 172 -1.88 -8.87 -1.31
C GLU A 172 -1.94 -7.54 -0.54
N ALA A 173 -1.98 -6.42 -1.27
CA ALA A 173 -2.11 -5.09 -0.67
C ALA A 173 -3.46 -4.92 0.02
N PHE A 174 -4.55 -5.34 -0.61
CA PHE A 174 -5.89 -5.32 -0.03
C PHE A 174 -5.98 -6.16 1.25
N GLN A 175 -5.42 -7.37 1.24
CA GLN A 175 -5.35 -8.23 2.43
C GLN A 175 -4.54 -7.59 3.55
N ALA A 176 -3.38 -7.00 3.23
CA ALA A 176 -2.56 -6.32 4.22
C ALA A 176 -3.29 -5.13 4.88
N LEU A 177 -4.11 -4.40 4.11
CA LEU A 177 -4.96 -3.33 4.64
C LEU A 177 -6.07 -3.86 5.54
N LEU A 178 -6.73 -4.97 5.17
CA LEU A 178 -7.73 -5.61 6.03
C LEU A 178 -7.14 -6.08 7.36
N GLU A 179 -5.91 -6.59 7.34
CA GLU A 179 -5.20 -6.99 8.56
C GLU A 179 -4.81 -5.78 9.42
N ALA A 180 -4.35 -4.70 8.81
CA ALA A 180 -3.98 -3.48 9.51
C ALA A 180 -5.19 -2.70 10.07
N GLY A 181 -6.39 -2.90 9.51
CA GLY A 181 -7.64 -2.29 9.94
C GLY A 181 -8.35 -3.02 11.10
N LYS A 182 -7.88 -4.20 11.51
CA LYS A 182 -8.38 -4.93 12.68
C LYS A 182 -7.78 -4.40 13.97
#